data_b5be7d8c3af78aa52360fd09a3601327
#
_entry.id   b5be7d8c3af78aa52360fd09a3601327
#
_cell.length_a   1.000
_cell.length_b   1.000
_cell.length_c   1.000
_cell.angle_alpha   90.00
_cell.angle_beta   90.00
_cell.angle_gamma   90.00
#
_symmetry.space_group_name_H-M   'P 1'
#
loop_
_entity.id
_entity.type
_entity.pdbx_description
1 polymer ?
#
loop_
_entity_poly.entity_id
_entity_poly.type
_entity_poly.pdbx_seq_one_letter_code
_entity_poly.pdbx_strand_id
1 'polypeptide(L)'
;MRTFNYSQEIQNLLTPEIVQLLTCIHEHKGRQDLFLEANTDELKTLVDVAMIQSTGASNRIEGIFTSDKRLEALVRKKAEPHNRSEQEIAGYREVLALIHENHDYISPAPNVIRQLHRDLYSYSTGAIGGDYKNADNVIAETDAQGHQRARFIPVPAFQTADAMDSLCQSFQNAWQENIIDKLLLTPMFILDFLCIHPFNDGNGRMSRLLTLLLLYRAGYIVGKYISLEMLIEKTKTTYYEALQASSFGGHENQNTYAPFVTYYLGIIIKAYAEFEDRIQYLVTKKISKPDRIKAIISQTLGKISKKDLMERCPDISQGTIERTLSSLVKEGYIIKVGSGPATAYIRKQ
;
A
#
# COMPACT_ATOMS: atom_id res chain seq x y z
N MET A 1 9.07 -14.43 -27.42
CA MET A 1 8.97 -14.35 -25.93
C MET A 1 9.48 -12.97 -25.53
N ARG A 2 8.79 -12.27 -24.64
CA ARG A 2 9.22 -10.96 -24.11
C ARG A 2 10.62 -11.05 -23.50
N THR A 3 11.45 -10.07 -23.76
CA THR A 3 12.76 -9.91 -23.10
C THR A 3 12.64 -8.84 -22.01
N PHE A 4 13.17 -9.13 -20.83
CA PHE A 4 13.13 -8.19 -19.70
C PHE A 4 14.48 -7.45 -19.61
N ASN A 5 14.59 -6.29 -20.24
CA ASN A 5 15.82 -5.45 -20.23
C ASN A 5 15.58 -4.14 -19.46
N TYR A 6 15.58 -4.24 -18.13
CA TYR A 6 15.30 -3.10 -17.26
C TYR A 6 16.29 -1.95 -17.43
N SER A 7 17.56 -2.23 -17.70
CA SER A 7 18.60 -1.21 -17.87
C SER A 7 18.39 -0.35 -19.15
N GLN A 8 17.77 -0.90 -20.18
CA GLN A 8 17.41 -0.15 -21.36
C GLN A 8 16.12 0.66 -21.15
N GLU A 9 15.14 0.07 -20.52
CA GLU A 9 13.83 0.69 -20.30
C GLU A 9 13.89 1.91 -19.38
N ILE A 10 14.84 1.93 -18.42
CA ILE A 10 14.96 3.03 -17.48
C ILE A 10 15.25 4.37 -18.14
N GLN A 11 15.93 4.39 -19.28
CA GLN A 11 16.25 5.63 -20.00
C GLN A 11 15.00 6.37 -20.47
N ASN A 12 13.96 5.61 -20.87
CA ASN A 12 12.69 6.15 -21.30
C ASN A 12 11.77 6.51 -20.13
N LEU A 13 12.05 5.98 -18.93
CA LEU A 13 11.24 6.15 -17.73
C LEU A 13 11.61 7.39 -16.90
N LEU A 14 12.87 7.84 -16.95
CA LEU A 14 13.37 8.97 -16.15
C LEU A 14 12.91 10.33 -16.68
N THR A 15 11.63 10.63 -16.51
CA THR A 15 11.05 11.95 -16.76
C THR A 15 11.25 12.89 -15.58
N PRO A 16 11.19 14.22 -15.73
CA PRO A 16 11.24 15.17 -14.63
C PRO A 16 10.20 14.89 -13.55
N GLU A 17 9.01 14.46 -13.92
CA GLU A 17 7.94 14.06 -12.98
C GLU A 17 8.36 12.88 -12.12
N ILE A 18 8.86 11.80 -12.73
CA ILE A 18 9.30 10.60 -11.99
C ILE A 18 10.48 10.93 -11.08
N VAL A 19 11.43 11.74 -11.52
CA VAL A 19 12.55 12.19 -10.69
C VAL A 19 12.05 12.96 -9.46
N GLN A 20 11.05 13.83 -9.63
CA GLN A 20 10.44 14.56 -8.51
C GLN A 20 9.75 13.62 -7.51
N LEU A 21 8.99 12.62 -8.00
CA LEU A 21 8.35 11.62 -7.14
C LEU A 21 9.38 10.80 -6.36
N LEU A 22 10.47 10.36 -7.00
CA LEU A 22 11.56 9.65 -6.32
C LEU A 22 12.21 10.50 -5.24
N THR A 23 12.54 11.75 -5.53
CA THR A 23 13.12 12.68 -4.55
C THR A 23 12.21 12.84 -3.34
N CYS A 24 10.91 13.03 -3.55
CA CYS A 24 9.93 13.12 -2.48
C CYS A 24 9.90 11.86 -1.59
N ILE A 25 9.94 10.66 -2.19
CA ILE A 25 9.94 9.40 -1.43
C ILE A 25 11.24 9.25 -0.63
N HIS A 26 12.39 9.59 -1.20
CA HIS A 26 13.68 9.54 -0.50
C HIS A 26 13.73 10.50 0.70
N GLU A 27 13.15 11.70 0.59
CA GLU A 27 13.02 12.63 1.71
C GLU A 27 12.13 12.07 2.82
N HIS A 28 10.99 11.48 2.46
CA HIS A 28 10.11 10.81 3.42
C HIS A 28 10.81 9.63 4.12
N LYS A 29 11.57 8.82 3.37
CA LYS A 29 12.32 7.71 3.94
C LYS A 29 13.33 8.18 4.97
N GLY A 30 14.07 9.26 4.68
CA GLY A 30 15.02 9.83 5.64
C GLY A 30 14.34 10.30 6.94
N ARG A 31 13.15 10.86 6.85
CA ARG A 31 12.35 11.23 8.04
C ARG A 31 11.77 10.02 8.77
N GLN A 32 11.39 8.96 8.05
CA GLN A 32 10.88 7.72 8.65
C GLN A 32 11.85 7.16 9.68
N ASP A 33 13.13 7.10 9.36
CA ASP A 33 14.14 6.50 10.24
C ASP A 33 14.19 7.21 11.60
N LEU A 34 14.06 8.55 11.62
CA LEU A 34 13.95 9.33 12.86
C LEU A 34 12.70 9.02 13.67
N PHE A 35 11.57 8.76 12.99
CA PHE A 35 10.33 8.40 13.68
C PHE A 35 10.37 6.99 14.27
N LEU A 36 11.04 6.05 13.61
CA LEU A 36 11.19 4.67 14.05
C LEU A 36 11.97 4.56 15.36
N GLU A 37 13.02 5.37 15.51
CA GLU A 37 13.83 5.41 16.74
C GLU A 37 13.07 5.99 17.93
N ALA A 38 12.19 6.94 17.69
CA ALA A 38 11.56 7.75 18.75
C ALA A 38 10.25 7.17 19.33
N ASN A 39 9.54 6.23 18.64
CA ASN A 39 8.14 5.93 18.92
C ASN A 39 7.77 4.43 18.86
N THR A 40 8.50 3.55 19.52
CA THR A 40 8.37 2.08 19.40
C THR A 40 7.00 1.49 19.79
N ASP A 41 6.32 2.00 20.81
CA ASP A 41 5.04 1.45 21.27
C ASP A 41 3.87 1.88 20.37
N GLU A 42 3.90 3.10 19.87
CA GLU A 42 2.92 3.62 18.92
C GLU A 42 3.00 2.88 17.59
N LEU A 43 4.20 2.55 17.14
CA LEU A 43 4.45 1.82 15.92
C LEU A 43 3.83 0.42 15.93
N LYS A 44 3.85 -0.29 17.07
CA LYS A 44 3.18 -1.61 17.20
C LYS A 44 1.68 -1.51 16.92
N THR A 45 1.03 -0.47 17.43
CA THR A 45 -0.40 -0.24 17.16
C THR A 45 -0.66 0.00 15.68
N LEU A 46 0.21 0.76 14.99
CA LEU A 46 0.09 0.98 13.54
C LEU A 46 0.27 -0.31 12.76
N VAL A 47 1.24 -1.16 13.14
CA VAL A 47 1.44 -2.48 12.50
C VAL A 47 0.20 -3.34 12.62
N ASP A 48 -0.41 -3.43 13.81
CA ASP A 48 -1.62 -4.23 14.03
C ASP A 48 -2.79 -3.75 13.16
N VAL A 49 -2.99 -2.43 13.09
CA VAL A 49 -4.05 -1.84 12.25
C VAL A 49 -3.76 -2.06 10.76
N ALA A 50 -2.52 -1.82 10.32
CA ALA A 50 -2.13 -2.02 8.94
C ALA A 50 -2.29 -3.48 8.50
N MET A 51 -1.95 -4.46 9.36
CA MET A 51 -2.12 -5.88 9.08
C MET A 51 -3.60 -6.23 8.79
N ILE A 52 -4.55 -5.70 9.61
CA ILE A 52 -5.98 -5.91 9.39
C ILE A 52 -6.43 -5.24 8.09
N GLN A 53 -6.02 -4.00 7.88
CA GLN A 53 -6.39 -3.22 6.70
C GLN A 53 -5.85 -3.85 5.42
N SER A 54 -4.60 -4.25 5.38
CA SER A 54 -3.94 -4.87 4.22
C SER A 54 -4.59 -6.21 3.87
N THR A 55 -4.79 -7.06 4.88
CA THR A 55 -5.46 -8.35 4.69
C THR A 55 -6.88 -8.16 4.15
N GLY A 56 -7.65 -7.23 4.71
CA GLY A 56 -9.02 -6.98 4.23
C GLY A 56 -9.05 -6.37 2.83
N ALA A 57 -8.31 -5.30 2.60
CA ALA A 57 -8.33 -4.55 1.35
C ALA A 57 -7.84 -5.39 0.15
N SER A 58 -6.73 -6.13 0.31
CA SER A 58 -6.22 -6.97 -0.78
C SER A 58 -7.21 -8.05 -1.22
N ASN A 59 -7.94 -8.64 -0.27
CA ASN A 59 -8.96 -9.63 -0.58
C ASN A 59 -10.22 -8.99 -1.20
N ARG A 60 -10.67 -7.82 -0.70
CA ARG A 60 -11.83 -7.09 -1.28
C ARG A 60 -11.58 -6.60 -2.71
N ILE A 61 -10.35 -6.26 -3.07
CA ILE A 61 -10.00 -5.94 -4.46
C ILE A 61 -10.35 -7.10 -5.39
N GLU A 62 -10.16 -8.34 -4.95
CA GLU A 62 -10.47 -9.58 -5.69
C GLU A 62 -11.91 -10.09 -5.47
N GLY A 63 -12.76 -9.33 -4.77
CA GLY A 63 -14.15 -9.72 -4.53
C GLY A 63 -14.34 -10.74 -3.39
N ILE A 64 -13.34 -10.91 -2.53
CA ILE A 64 -13.37 -11.82 -1.38
C ILE A 64 -13.70 -11.01 -0.12
N PHE A 65 -14.81 -11.35 0.54
CA PHE A 65 -15.39 -10.56 1.63
C PHE A 65 -15.66 -11.41 2.87
N THR A 66 -15.53 -10.77 4.03
CA THR A 66 -16.08 -11.20 5.33
C THR A 66 -16.49 -9.96 6.13
N SER A 67 -17.19 -10.12 7.25
CA SER A 67 -17.52 -8.98 8.13
C SER A 67 -16.28 -8.44 8.84
N ASP A 68 -16.28 -7.14 9.18
CA ASP A 68 -15.14 -6.51 9.86
C ASP A 68 -14.77 -7.22 11.17
N LYS A 69 -15.78 -7.64 11.93
CA LYS A 69 -15.56 -8.41 13.18
C LYS A 69 -14.86 -9.75 12.93
N ARG A 70 -15.24 -10.45 11.85
CA ARG A 70 -14.61 -11.73 11.45
C ARG A 70 -13.20 -11.48 10.91
N LEU A 71 -13.02 -10.47 10.07
CA LEU A 71 -11.71 -10.07 9.56
C LEU A 71 -10.72 -9.82 10.70
N GLU A 72 -11.10 -9.00 11.69
CA GLU A 72 -10.25 -8.73 12.84
C GLU A 72 -9.95 -10.01 13.64
N ALA A 73 -10.94 -10.85 13.87
CA ALA A 73 -10.76 -12.11 14.60
C ALA A 73 -9.82 -13.08 13.87
N LEU A 74 -9.95 -13.19 12.54
CA LEU A 74 -9.06 -14.01 11.70
C LEU A 74 -7.63 -13.46 11.70
N VAL A 75 -7.44 -12.16 11.52
CA VAL A 75 -6.11 -11.56 11.48
C VAL A 75 -5.40 -11.69 12.84
N ARG A 76 -6.10 -11.52 13.93
CA ARG A 76 -5.57 -11.70 15.29
C ARG A 76 -5.44 -13.16 15.73
N LYS A 77 -5.69 -14.13 14.86
CA LYS A 77 -5.70 -15.58 15.15
C LYS A 77 -6.62 -15.98 16.32
N LYS A 78 -7.74 -15.25 16.49
CA LYS A 78 -8.77 -15.50 17.51
C LYS A 78 -9.95 -16.33 16.97
N ALA A 79 -9.92 -16.70 15.71
CA ALA A 79 -10.96 -17.48 15.06
C ALA A 79 -10.37 -18.32 13.92
N GLU A 80 -10.95 -19.48 13.68
CA GLU A 80 -10.68 -20.33 12.53
C GLU A 80 -11.55 -19.92 11.34
N PRO A 81 -11.07 -20.09 10.08
CA PRO A 81 -11.85 -19.80 8.89
C PRO A 81 -13.00 -20.81 8.72
N HIS A 82 -14.22 -20.33 8.42
CA HIS A 82 -15.40 -21.14 8.29
C HIS A 82 -15.82 -21.44 6.84
N ASN A 83 -15.32 -20.68 5.89
CA ASN A 83 -15.67 -20.79 4.46
C ASN A 83 -14.47 -20.44 3.58
N ARG A 84 -14.62 -20.61 2.26
CA ARG A 84 -13.56 -20.35 1.28
C ARG A 84 -13.01 -18.93 1.38
N SER A 85 -13.87 -17.92 1.45
CA SER A 85 -13.42 -16.51 1.55
C SER A 85 -12.56 -16.29 2.80
N GLU A 86 -12.96 -16.83 3.95
CA GLU A 86 -12.19 -16.72 5.18
C GLU A 86 -10.87 -17.52 5.14
N GLN A 87 -10.86 -18.67 4.45
CA GLN A 87 -9.63 -19.44 4.20
C GLN A 87 -8.62 -18.64 3.38
N GLU A 88 -9.06 -17.98 2.32
CA GLU A 88 -8.22 -17.14 1.47
C GLU A 88 -7.72 -15.89 2.22
N ILE A 89 -8.55 -15.27 3.07
CA ILE A 89 -8.17 -14.18 3.97
C ILE A 89 -7.10 -14.65 4.98
N ALA A 90 -7.26 -15.82 5.58
CA ALA A 90 -6.32 -16.38 6.54
C ALA A 90 -4.97 -16.70 5.88
N GLY A 91 -4.98 -17.28 4.68
CA GLY A 91 -3.75 -17.53 3.91
C GLY A 91 -3.00 -16.23 3.56
N TYR A 92 -3.73 -15.20 3.11
CA TYR A 92 -3.12 -13.88 2.84
C TYR A 92 -2.44 -13.30 4.08
N ARG A 93 -3.11 -13.36 5.24
CA ARG A 93 -2.55 -12.92 6.53
C ARG A 93 -1.23 -13.63 6.85
N GLU A 94 -1.13 -14.96 6.65
CA GLU A 94 0.09 -15.71 6.96
C GLU A 94 1.26 -15.26 6.08
N VAL A 95 1.04 -15.12 4.78
CA VAL A 95 2.08 -14.65 3.85
C VAL A 95 2.48 -13.21 4.16
N LEU A 96 1.52 -12.33 4.48
CA LEU A 96 1.80 -10.96 4.86
C LEU A 96 2.65 -10.90 6.15
N ALA A 97 2.31 -11.69 7.17
CA ALA A 97 3.07 -11.79 8.41
C ALA A 97 4.50 -12.31 8.15
N LEU A 98 4.64 -13.36 7.34
CA LEU A 98 5.94 -13.90 6.93
C LEU A 98 6.82 -12.83 6.27
N ILE A 99 6.25 -12.03 5.35
CA ILE A 99 6.96 -10.92 4.69
C ILE A 99 7.34 -9.84 5.69
N HIS A 100 6.43 -9.45 6.59
CA HIS A 100 6.71 -8.43 7.62
C HIS A 100 7.90 -8.80 8.51
N GLU A 101 8.06 -10.08 8.83
CA GLU A 101 9.07 -10.57 9.76
C GLU A 101 10.38 -10.97 9.07
N ASN A 102 10.31 -11.48 7.82
CA ASN A 102 11.42 -12.20 7.19
C ASN A 102 11.83 -11.67 5.81
N HIS A 103 11.38 -10.47 5.40
CA HIS A 103 11.63 -9.93 4.05
C HIS A 103 13.10 -9.93 3.63
N ASP A 104 14.05 -9.75 4.56
CA ASP A 104 15.48 -9.74 4.25
C ASP A 104 15.98 -11.08 3.72
N TYR A 105 15.35 -12.18 4.13
CA TYR A 105 15.74 -13.56 3.78
C TYR A 105 14.94 -14.15 2.62
N ILE A 106 13.89 -13.46 2.15
CA ILE A 106 13.03 -13.92 1.07
C ILE A 106 13.48 -13.30 -0.25
N SER A 107 14.11 -14.10 -1.12
CA SER A 107 14.47 -13.65 -2.48
C SER A 107 13.32 -13.92 -3.46
N PRO A 108 13.03 -13.00 -4.41
CA PRO A 108 11.98 -13.18 -5.42
C PRO A 108 12.45 -14.16 -6.54
N ALA A 109 12.69 -15.40 -6.18
CA ALA A 109 13.02 -16.48 -7.10
C ALA A 109 11.76 -17.28 -7.47
N PRO A 110 11.72 -17.97 -8.62
CA PRO A 110 10.54 -18.69 -9.09
C PRO A 110 9.99 -19.72 -8.09
N ASN A 111 10.87 -20.51 -7.46
CA ASN A 111 10.50 -21.46 -6.43
C ASN A 111 9.97 -20.82 -5.15
N VAL A 112 10.50 -19.65 -4.78
CA VAL A 112 10.05 -18.88 -3.61
C VAL A 112 8.68 -18.25 -3.87
N ILE A 113 8.46 -17.68 -5.06
CA ILE A 113 7.15 -17.13 -5.46
C ILE A 113 6.10 -18.25 -5.47
N ARG A 114 6.42 -19.43 -5.96
CA ARG A 114 5.54 -20.61 -5.90
C ARG A 114 5.27 -21.04 -4.47
N GLN A 115 6.26 -20.99 -3.58
CA GLN A 115 6.07 -21.30 -2.16
C GLN A 115 5.13 -20.29 -1.49
N LEU A 116 5.36 -18.99 -1.67
CA LEU A 116 4.45 -17.95 -1.15
C LEU A 116 3.01 -18.12 -1.67
N HIS A 117 2.87 -18.51 -2.94
CA HIS A 117 1.55 -18.82 -3.51
C HIS A 117 0.92 -20.07 -2.88
N ARG A 118 1.71 -21.09 -2.55
CA ARG A 118 1.24 -22.27 -1.81
C ARG A 118 0.76 -21.88 -0.42
N ASP A 119 1.51 -21.04 0.27
CA ASP A 119 1.19 -20.56 1.61
C ASP A 119 -0.07 -19.67 1.61
N LEU A 120 -0.30 -18.90 0.53
CA LEU A 120 -1.54 -18.14 0.32
C LEU A 120 -2.80 -19.02 0.32
N TYR A 121 -2.67 -20.27 -0.09
CA TYR A 121 -3.77 -21.25 -0.13
C TYR A 121 -3.67 -22.34 0.94
N SER A 122 -2.82 -22.15 1.96
CA SER A 122 -2.56 -23.17 3.01
C SER A 122 -3.80 -23.58 3.82
N TYR A 123 -4.83 -22.75 3.86
CA TYR A 123 -6.11 -23.04 4.52
C TYR A 123 -7.16 -23.64 3.58
N SER A 124 -6.89 -23.73 2.28
CA SER A 124 -7.82 -24.27 1.29
C SER A 124 -7.78 -25.79 1.28
N THR A 125 -8.93 -26.44 1.13
CA THR A 125 -9.08 -27.90 1.18
C THR A 125 -8.64 -28.62 -0.11
N GLY A 126 -8.05 -27.93 -1.08
CA GLY A 126 -7.54 -28.48 -2.35
C GLY A 126 -6.10 -28.07 -2.61
N ALA A 127 -5.39 -28.86 -3.44
CA ALA A 127 -4.04 -28.53 -3.89
C ALA A 127 -4.06 -27.41 -4.96
N ILE A 128 -4.49 -26.20 -4.56
CA ILE A 128 -4.68 -25.05 -5.48
C ILE A 128 -3.40 -24.22 -5.59
N GLY A 129 -2.55 -24.21 -4.54
CA GLY A 129 -1.42 -23.30 -4.42
C GLY A 129 -0.09 -23.90 -4.88
N GLY A 130 0.78 -23.07 -5.43
CA GLY A 130 2.19 -23.38 -5.71
C GLY A 130 2.48 -23.85 -7.13
N ASP A 131 1.49 -24.22 -7.92
CA ASP A 131 1.69 -24.63 -9.30
C ASP A 131 1.32 -23.52 -10.27
N TYR A 132 2.11 -23.41 -11.36
CA TYR A 132 1.77 -22.52 -12.44
C TYR A 132 0.48 -22.96 -13.13
N LYS A 133 -0.16 -22.05 -13.82
CA LYS A 133 -1.39 -22.32 -14.57
C LYS A 133 -1.18 -23.44 -15.59
N ASN A 134 -2.19 -24.27 -15.72
CA ASN A 134 -2.21 -25.43 -16.61
C ASN A 134 -3.07 -25.21 -17.87
N ALA A 135 -3.76 -24.08 -17.95
CA ALA A 135 -4.54 -23.65 -19.08
C ALA A 135 -4.36 -22.15 -19.31
N ASP A 136 -4.55 -21.72 -20.56
CA ASP A 136 -4.50 -20.31 -20.89
C ASP A 136 -5.65 -19.58 -20.21
N ASN A 137 -5.32 -18.40 -19.63
CA ASN A 137 -6.30 -17.55 -18.99
C ASN A 137 -6.43 -16.23 -19.76
N VAL A 138 -7.57 -15.58 -19.61
CA VAL A 138 -7.85 -14.25 -20.17
C VAL A 138 -8.29 -13.35 -19.03
N ILE A 139 -7.67 -12.19 -18.94
CA ILE A 139 -8.14 -11.14 -18.01
C ILE A 139 -9.28 -10.40 -18.73
N ALA A 140 -10.52 -10.67 -18.29
CA ALA A 140 -11.70 -10.05 -18.84
C ALA A 140 -12.12 -8.80 -18.05
N GLU A 141 -12.74 -7.87 -18.73
CA GLU A 141 -13.50 -6.77 -18.10
C GLU A 141 -14.97 -6.83 -18.57
N THR A 142 -15.86 -6.37 -17.73
CA THR A 142 -17.28 -6.25 -18.05
C THR A 142 -17.57 -4.78 -18.31
N ASP A 143 -18.09 -4.47 -19.51
CA ASP A 143 -18.48 -3.10 -19.86
C ASP A 143 -19.77 -2.68 -19.13
N ALA A 144 -20.16 -1.41 -19.30
CA ALA A 144 -21.36 -0.84 -18.68
C ALA A 144 -22.68 -1.52 -19.16
N GLN A 145 -22.62 -2.26 -20.26
CA GLN A 145 -23.73 -3.02 -20.86
C GLN A 145 -23.74 -4.49 -20.41
N GLY A 146 -22.74 -4.92 -19.61
CA GLY A 146 -22.65 -6.30 -19.13
C GLY A 146 -21.91 -7.27 -20.07
N HIS A 147 -21.33 -6.81 -21.18
CA HIS A 147 -20.57 -7.66 -22.08
C HIS A 147 -19.15 -7.86 -21.53
N GLN A 148 -18.69 -9.11 -21.58
CA GLN A 148 -17.31 -9.44 -21.27
C GLN A 148 -16.43 -9.28 -22.51
N ARG A 149 -15.34 -8.51 -22.37
CA ARG A 149 -14.27 -8.42 -23.36
C ARG A 149 -12.93 -8.75 -22.75
N ALA A 150 -12.02 -9.31 -23.56
CA ALA A 150 -10.66 -9.53 -23.14
C ALA A 150 -9.99 -8.17 -22.94
N ARG A 151 -9.56 -7.90 -21.73
CA ARG A 151 -8.77 -6.71 -21.36
C ARG A 151 -7.30 -6.93 -21.63
N PHE A 152 -6.81 -8.14 -21.32
CA PHE A 152 -5.43 -8.55 -21.53
C PHE A 152 -5.36 -10.07 -21.67
N ILE A 153 -4.48 -10.55 -22.56
CA ILE A 153 -4.19 -11.98 -22.74
C ILE A 153 -2.79 -12.25 -22.15
N PRO A 154 -2.68 -12.93 -21.02
CA PRO A 154 -1.39 -13.26 -20.42
C PRO A 154 -0.54 -14.23 -21.27
N VAL A 155 0.70 -14.44 -20.83
CA VAL A 155 1.59 -15.47 -21.42
C VAL A 155 0.88 -16.83 -21.41
N PRO A 156 0.95 -17.63 -22.50
CA PRO A 156 0.36 -18.97 -22.55
C PRO A 156 0.87 -19.91 -21.45
N ALA A 157 0.06 -20.86 -21.02
CA ALA A 157 0.39 -21.75 -19.92
C ALA A 157 1.71 -22.50 -20.13
N PHE A 158 1.94 -23.01 -21.34
CA PHE A 158 3.15 -23.79 -21.67
C PHE A 158 4.46 -22.97 -21.66
N GLN A 159 4.37 -21.62 -21.72
CA GLN A 159 5.52 -20.71 -21.66
C GLN A 159 5.70 -20.07 -20.27
N THR A 160 4.78 -20.31 -19.35
CA THR A 160 4.75 -19.58 -18.06
C THR A 160 6.00 -19.85 -17.22
N ALA A 161 6.50 -21.09 -17.18
CA ALA A 161 7.69 -21.44 -16.40
C ALA A 161 8.93 -20.70 -16.91
N ASP A 162 9.20 -20.75 -18.21
CA ASP A 162 10.33 -20.08 -18.84
C ASP A 162 10.23 -18.55 -18.70
N ALA A 163 9.02 -17.99 -18.81
CA ALA A 163 8.80 -16.57 -18.64
C ALA A 163 9.09 -16.12 -17.19
N MET A 164 8.68 -16.90 -16.19
CA MET A 164 8.98 -16.63 -14.78
C MET A 164 10.46 -16.75 -14.45
N ASP A 165 11.15 -17.76 -15.01
CA ASP A 165 12.58 -17.90 -14.84
C ASP A 165 13.35 -16.72 -15.44
N SER A 166 12.99 -16.31 -16.67
CA SER A 166 13.58 -15.16 -17.35
C SER A 166 13.31 -13.86 -16.59
N LEU A 167 12.08 -13.65 -16.11
CA LEU A 167 11.69 -12.48 -15.33
C LEU A 167 12.53 -12.38 -14.05
N CYS A 168 12.57 -13.44 -13.26
CA CYS A 168 13.27 -13.44 -11.97
C CYS A 168 14.79 -13.28 -12.16
N GLN A 169 15.38 -13.92 -13.18
CA GLN A 169 16.80 -13.77 -13.48
C GLN A 169 17.15 -12.33 -13.89
N SER A 170 16.38 -11.74 -14.80
CA SER A 170 16.59 -10.36 -15.26
C SER A 170 16.43 -9.34 -14.11
N PHE A 171 15.43 -9.57 -13.26
CA PHE A 171 15.23 -8.75 -12.07
C PHE A 171 16.40 -8.87 -11.08
N GLN A 172 16.87 -10.08 -10.78
CA GLN A 172 18.01 -10.29 -9.88
C GLN A 172 19.28 -9.61 -10.40
N ASN A 173 19.56 -9.72 -11.70
CA ASN A 173 20.69 -9.05 -12.32
C ASN A 173 20.60 -7.53 -12.14
N ALA A 174 19.48 -6.92 -12.51
CA ALA A 174 19.26 -5.48 -12.36
C ALA A 174 19.29 -5.02 -10.89
N TRP A 175 18.83 -5.89 -9.98
CA TRP A 175 18.90 -5.62 -8.54
C TRP A 175 20.34 -5.58 -8.03
N GLN A 176 21.19 -6.52 -8.46
CA GLN A 176 22.59 -6.65 -8.07
C GLN A 176 23.47 -5.56 -8.70
N GLU A 177 23.24 -5.23 -9.97
CA GLU A 177 23.93 -4.14 -10.66
C GLU A 177 23.74 -2.79 -9.96
N ASN A 178 22.63 -2.61 -9.26
CA ASN A 178 22.29 -1.42 -8.47
C ASN A 178 22.37 -0.07 -9.25
N ILE A 179 22.14 -0.12 -10.55
CA ILE A 179 22.11 1.06 -11.44
C ILE A 179 20.71 1.71 -11.42
N ILE A 180 19.67 0.88 -11.26
CA ILE A 180 18.27 1.30 -11.26
C ILE A 180 17.79 1.50 -9.83
N ASP A 181 17.13 2.63 -9.56
CA ASP A 181 16.45 2.85 -8.29
C ASP A 181 15.44 1.75 -8.02
N LYS A 182 15.47 1.16 -6.83
CA LYS A 182 14.60 0.04 -6.44
C LYS A 182 13.11 0.43 -6.42
N LEU A 183 12.80 1.72 -6.25
CA LEU A 183 11.44 2.26 -6.38
C LEU A 183 10.91 2.19 -7.82
N LEU A 184 11.79 2.19 -8.81
CA LEU A 184 11.42 2.00 -10.22
C LEU A 184 11.43 0.53 -10.61
N LEU A 185 12.48 -0.20 -10.20
CA LEU A 185 12.64 -1.62 -10.54
C LEU A 185 11.51 -2.48 -9.98
N THR A 186 11.03 -2.15 -8.78
CA THR A 186 9.93 -2.89 -8.12
C THR A 186 8.64 -2.87 -8.95
N PRO A 187 8.01 -1.73 -9.29
CA PRO A 187 6.79 -1.73 -10.08
C PRO A 187 6.97 -2.26 -11.49
N MET A 188 8.17 -2.15 -12.09
CA MET A 188 8.46 -2.78 -13.38
C MET A 188 8.34 -4.30 -13.27
N PHE A 189 8.97 -4.91 -12.27
CA PHE A 189 8.85 -6.34 -12.00
C PHE A 189 7.40 -6.77 -11.73
N ILE A 190 6.67 -6.01 -10.94
CA ILE A 190 5.26 -6.30 -10.61
C ILE A 190 4.36 -6.24 -11.84
N LEU A 191 4.56 -5.26 -12.74
CA LEU A 191 3.85 -5.19 -14.01
C LEU A 191 4.10 -6.43 -14.85
N ASP A 192 5.36 -6.83 -14.99
CA ASP A 192 5.75 -7.98 -15.79
C ASP A 192 5.22 -9.29 -15.20
N PHE A 193 5.25 -9.44 -13.88
CA PHE A 193 4.61 -10.56 -13.18
C PHE A 193 3.11 -10.63 -13.49
N LEU A 194 2.41 -9.48 -13.47
CA LEU A 194 0.99 -9.42 -13.79
C LEU A 194 0.71 -9.70 -15.27
N CYS A 195 1.62 -9.33 -16.19
CA CYS A 195 1.52 -9.67 -17.62
C CYS A 195 1.76 -11.17 -17.90
N ILE A 196 2.64 -11.82 -17.16
CA ILE A 196 2.80 -13.28 -17.22
C ILE A 196 1.56 -13.97 -16.64
N HIS A 197 1.05 -13.46 -15.52
CA HIS A 197 -0.12 -14.00 -14.80
C HIS A 197 0.03 -15.50 -14.51
N PRO A 198 1.06 -15.86 -13.71
CA PRO A 198 1.58 -17.24 -13.72
C PRO A 198 0.67 -18.29 -13.07
N PHE A 199 -0.31 -17.91 -12.28
CA PHE A 199 -1.16 -18.83 -11.54
C PHE A 199 -2.59 -18.86 -12.11
N ASN A 200 -3.35 -19.92 -11.83
CA ASN A 200 -4.76 -20.00 -12.18
C ASN A 200 -5.62 -18.97 -11.41
N ASP A 201 -5.24 -18.66 -10.17
CA ASP A 201 -5.89 -17.67 -9.29
C ASP A 201 -4.85 -17.05 -8.35
N GLY A 202 -5.18 -15.94 -7.67
CA GLY A 202 -4.33 -15.30 -6.67
C GLY A 202 -3.22 -14.40 -7.21
N ASN A 203 -3.11 -14.18 -8.50
CA ASN A 203 -2.05 -13.34 -9.10
C ASN A 203 -2.08 -11.89 -8.57
N GLY A 204 -3.27 -11.30 -8.44
CA GLY A 204 -3.41 -9.96 -7.89
C GLY A 204 -2.97 -9.86 -6.42
N ARG A 205 -3.35 -10.83 -5.59
CA ARG A 205 -2.91 -10.88 -4.18
C ARG A 205 -1.40 -11.10 -4.09
N MET A 206 -0.85 -12.01 -4.90
CA MET A 206 0.60 -12.25 -4.98
C MET A 206 1.35 -11.00 -5.43
N SER A 207 0.86 -10.27 -6.43
CA SER A 207 1.52 -9.04 -6.88
C SER A 207 1.62 -7.99 -5.76
N ARG A 208 0.58 -7.83 -4.93
CA ARG A 208 0.59 -6.91 -3.79
C ARG A 208 1.51 -7.38 -2.67
N LEU A 209 1.54 -8.68 -2.37
CA LEU A 209 2.50 -9.27 -1.41
C LEU A 209 3.95 -9.12 -1.89
N LEU A 210 4.23 -9.40 -3.16
CA LEU A 210 5.55 -9.20 -3.77
C LEU A 210 5.96 -7.72 -3.78
N THR A 211 5.00 -6.81 -3.98
CA THR A 211 5.20 -5.36 -3.83
C THR A 211 5.78 -5.01 -2.46
N LEU A 212 5.12 -5.46 -1.38
CA LEU A 212 5.60 -5.21 -0.02
C LEU A 212 6.96 -5.84 0.23
N LEU A 213 7.14 -7.10 -0.18
CA LEU A 213 8.42 -7.80 -0.07
C LEU A 213 9.57 -6.99 -0.69
N LEU A 214 9.40 -6.56 -1.93
CA LEU A 214 10.46 -5.86 -2.67
C LEU A 214 10.73 -4.44 -2.12
N LEU A 215 9.67 -3.72 -1.70
CA LEU A 215 9.82 -2.43 -1.02
C LEU A 215 10.60 -2.58 0.29
N TYR A 216 10.26 -3.57 1.12
CA TYR A 216 10.93 -3.78 2.41
C TYR A 216 12.40 -4.14 2.22
N ARG A 217 12.72 -5.03 1.28
CA ARG A 217 14.09 -5.36 0.89
C ARG A 217 14.89 -4.14 0.38
N ALA A 218 14.20 -3.18 -0.22
CA ALA A 218 14.79 -1.90 -0.63
C ALA A 218 14.88 -0.86 0.51
N GLY A 219 14.41 -1.21 1.72
CA GLY A 219 14.42 -0.35 2.90
C GLY A 219 13.24 0.62 3.01
N TYR A 220 12.18 0.46 2.18
CA TYR A 220 10.96 1.27 2.24
C TYR A 220 9.89 0.51 3.02
N ILE A 221 9.89 0.61 4.34
CA ILE A 221 9.05 -0.20 5.23
C ILE A 221 7.72 0.46 5.61
N VAL A 222 7.35 1.56 4.98
CA VAL A 222 6.11 2.30 5.28
C VAL A 222 4.87 1.40 5.19
N GLY A 223 4.86 0.42 4.30
CA GLY A 223 3.78 -0.58 4.17
C GLY A 223 3.54 -1.44 5.41
N LYS A 224 4.48 -1.50 6.37
CA LYS A 224 4.29 -2.13 7.68
C LYS A 224 3.31 -1.35 8.56
N TYR A 225 3.25 -0.04 8.40
CA TYR A 225 2.51 0.89 9.26
C TYR A 225 1.26 1.44 8.62
N ILE A 226 1.25 1.52 7.28
CA ILE A 226 0.14 2.03 6.46
C ILE A 226 -0.17 1.00 5.38
N SER A 227 -1.42 0.57 5.27
CA SER A 227 -1.83 -0.38 4.24
C SER A 227 -1.79 0.24 2.84
N LEU A 228 -0.83 -0.21 2.03
CA LEU A 228 -0.79 0.15 0.60
C LEU A 228 -2.01 -0.43 -0.14
N GLU A 229 -2.45 -1.61 0.24
CA GLU A 229 -3.61 -2.29 -0.37
C GLU A 229 -4.91 -1.50 -0.14
N MET A 230 -5.07 -0.86 1.03
CA MET A 230 -6.22 0.01 1.28
C MET A 230 -6.16 1.28 0.42
N LEU A 231 -4.98 1.84 0.18
CA LEU A 231 -4.81 2.98 -0.72
C LEU A 231 -5.14 2.58 -2.16
N ILE A 232 -4.69 1.40 -2.60
CA ILE A 232 -5.02 0.83 -3.91
C ILE A 232 -6.53 0.55 -4.01
N GLU A 233 -7.17 -0.02 -2.98
CA GLU A 233 -8.61 -0.27 -2.96
C GLU A 233 -9.42 1.03 -3.14
N LYS A 234 -9.04 2.10 -2.46
CA LYS A 234 -9.67 3.43 -2.60
C LYS A 234 -9.51 4.05 -3.98
N THR A 235 -8.48 3.68 -4.71
CA THR A 235 -8.15 4.17 -6.07
C THR A 235 -8.20 3.04 -7.10
N LYS A 236 -9.06 2.04 -6.89
CA LYS A 236 -9.12 0.80 -7.67
C LYS A 236 -9.25 1.06 -9.19
N THR A 237 -10.05 2.01 -9.59
CA THR A 237 -10.24 2.38 -11.01
C THR A 237 -8.92 2.87 -11.60
N THR A 238 -8.26 3.84 -10.98
CA THR A 238 -6.98 4.41 -11.44
C THR A 238 -5.88 3.35 -11.46
N TYR A 239 -5.86 2.43 -10.48
CA TYR A 239 -4.94 1.29 -10.47
C TYR A 239 -5.07 0.44 -11.74
N TYR A 240 -6.31 0.07 -12.08
CA TYR A 240 -6.54 -0.76 -13.26
C TYR A 240 -6.32 -0.02 -14.58
N GLU A 241 -6.61 1.28 -14.64
CA GLU A 241 -6.31 2.14 -15.79
C GLU A 241 -4.80 2.21 -16.02
N ALA A 242 -4.01 2.46 -14.98
CA ALA A 242 -2.56 2.51 -15.05
C ALA A 242 -1.95 1.15 -15.46
N LEU A 243 -2.48 0.05 -14.90
CA LEU A 243 -2.08 -1.31 -15.26
C LEU A 243 -2.37 -1.60 -16.73
N GLN A 244 -3.56 -1.26 -17.23
CA GLN A 244 -3.95 -1.46 -18.61
C GLN A 244 -3.08 -0.63 -19.56
N ALA A 245 -2.90 0.66 -19.29
CA ALA A 245 -2.07 1.53 -20.10
C ALA A 245 -0.62 1.03 -20.21
N SER A 246 -0.10 0.43 -19.12
CA SER A 246 1.27 -0.09 -19.09
C SER A 246 1.43 -1.51 -19.64
N SER A 247 0.37 -2.30 -19.72
CA SER A 247 0.43 -3.69 -20.22
C SER A 247 0.22 -3.80 -21.75
N PHE A 248 -0.33 -2.76 -22.39
CA PHE A 248 -0.58 -2.76 -23.82
C PHE A 248 0.73 -2.94 -24.63
N GLY A 249 0.75 -3.88 -25.56
CA GLY A 249 1.95 -4.22 -26.36
C GLY A 249 3.05 -4.92 -25.56
N GLY A 250 2.75 -5.43 -24.36
CA GLY A 250 3.75 -6.02 -23.47
C GLY A 250 4.42 -7.28 -24.00
N HIS A 251 3.74 -8.10 -24.79
CA HIS A 251 4.31 -9.31 -25.40
C HIS A 251 5.29 -9.02 -26.55
N GLU A 252 5.12 -7.88 -27.21
CA GLU A 252 5.93 -7.38 -28.32
C GLU A 252 7.08 -6.47 -27.85
N ASN A 253 7.29 -6.27 -26.55
CA ASN A 253 8.19 -5.27 -25.97
C ASN A 253 7.90 -3.83 -26.46
N GLN A 254 6.62 -3.49 -26.64
CA GLN A 254 6.16 -2.16 -27.10
C GLN A 254 5.37 -1.42 -25.99
N ASN A 255 5.31 -1.97 -24.82
CA ASN A 255 4.64 -1.36 -23.67
C ASN A 255 5.48 -0.23 -23.05
N THR A 256 4.84 0.56 -22.20
CA THR A 256 5.51 1.56 -21.36
C THR A 256 5.25 1.30 -19.89
N TYR A 257 6.28 1.36 -19.07
CA TYR A 257 6.12 1.23 -17.63
C TYR A 257 5.60 2.51 -16.95
N ALA A 258 5.71 3.66 -17.62
CA ALA A 258 5.51 4.96 -17.00
C ALA A 258 4.16 5.14 -16.27
N PRO A 259 2.98 4.80 -16.84
CA PRO A 259 1.71 4.98 -16.14
C PRO A 259 1.62 4.19 -14.82
N PHE A 260 2.06 2.93 -14.84
CA PHE A 260 2.00 2.07 -13.66
C PHE A 260 3.04 2.48 -12.59
N VAL A 261 4.24 2.85 -13.02
CA VAL A 261 5.31 3.36 -12.13
C VAL A 261 4.86 4.66 -11.47
N THR A 262 4.33 5.62 -12.23
CA THR A 262 3.84 6.90 -11.69
C THR A 262 2.73 6.69 -10.66
N TYR A 263 1.75 5.83 -10.98
CA TYR A 263 0.70 5.47 -10.03
C TYR A 263 1.29 4.87 -8.74
N TYR A 264 2.22 3.94 -8.87
CA TYR A 264 2.83 3.23 -7.76
C TYR A 264 3.62 4.16 -6.84
N LEU A 265 4.43 5.06 -7.40
CA LEU A 265 5.16 6.08 -6.64
C LEU A 265 4.19 7.01 -5.89
N GLY A 266 3.08 7.39 -6.53
CA GLY A 266 2.01 8.18 -5.91
C GLY A 266 1.39 7.49 -4.68
N ILE A 267 1.16 6.17 -4.74
CA ILE A 267 0.67 5.37 -3.59
C ILE A 267 1.68 5.38 -2.44
N ILE A 268 2.98 5.25 -2.73
CA ILE A 268 4.03 5.28 -1.71
C ILE A 268 4.11 6.66 -1.04
N ILE A 269 4.07 7.75 -1.81
CA ILE A 269 4.05 9.12 -1.26
C ILE A 269 2.85 9.30 -0.32
N LYS A 270 1.67 8.86 -0.75
CA LYS A 270 0.46 8.94 0.06
C LYS A 270 0.57 8.12 1.34
N ALA A 271 1.19 6.94 1.28
CA ALA A 271 1.44 6.13 2.46
C ALA A 271 2.37 6.83 3.46
N TYR A 272 3.44 7.47 2.98
CA TYR A 272 4.32 8.24 3.85
C TYR A 272 3.63 9.45 4.47
N ALA A 273 2.82 10.19 3.71
CA ALA A 273 2.05 11.30 4.25
C ALA A 273 1.08 10.84 5.36
N GLU A 274 0.33 9.73 5.11
CA GLU A 274 -0.54 9.16 6.15
C GLU A 274 0.26 8.63 7.37
N PHE A 275 1.46 8.11 7.17
CA PHE A 275 2.34 7.66 8.25
C PHE A 275 2.76 8.83 9.14
N GLU A 276 3.25 9.91 8.56
CA GLU A 276 3.65 11.12 9.27
C GLU A 276 2.49 11.71 10.07
N ASP A 277 1.30 11.83 9.46
CA ASP A 277 0.09 12.33 10.11
C ASP A 277 -0.30 11.46 11.32
N ARG A 278 -0.26 10.12 11.18
CA ARG A 278 -0.60 9.21 12.27
C ARG A 278 0.42 9.24 13.40
N ILE A 279 1.70 9.32 13.10
CA ILE A 279 2.75 9.48 14.12
C ILE A 279 2.57 10.79 14.88
N GLN A 280 2.38 11.91 14.19
CA GLN A 280 2.13 13.18 14.84
C GLN A 280 0.90 13.14 15.75
N TYR A 281 -0.19 12.50 15.29
CA TYR A 281 -1.38 12.28 16.10
C TYR A 281 -1.09 11.46 17.36
N LEU A 282 -0.34 10.37 17.25
CA LEU A 282 -0.03 9.49 18.37
C LEU A 282 0.92 10.16 19.38
N VAL A 283 1.92 10.88 18.90
CA VAL A 283 2.85 11.66 19.74
C VAL A 283 2.08 12.76 20.49
N THR A 284 1.18 13.48 19.80
CA THR A 284 0.36 14.51 20.45
C THR A 284 -0.68 13.93 21.43
N LYS A 285 -1.06 12.66 21.30
CA LYS A 285 -1.96 11.97 22.24
C LYS A 285 -1.35 11.73 23.62
N LYS A 286 -0.02 11.65 23.74
CA LYS A 286 0.70 11.62 25.03
C LYS A 286 0.65 12.93 25.79
N ILE A 287 0.37 14.03 25.08
CA ILE A 287 0.20 15.37 25.66
C ILE A 287 -1.24 15.47 26.19
N SER A 288 -1.45 16.25 27.24
CA SER A 288 -2.82 16.47 27.78
C SER A 288 -3.78 16.97 26.68
N LYS A 289 -5.06 16.64 26.79
CA LYS A 289 -6.07 17.10 25.81
C LYS A 289 -6.02 18.59 25.53
N PRO A 290 -5.87 19.49 26.55
CA PRO A 290 -5.66 20.90 26.35
C PRO A 290 -4.39 21.25 25.57
N ASP A 291 -3.27 20.59 25.88
CA ASP A 291 -2.00 20.85 25.20
C ASP A 291 -2.02 20.40 23.74
N ARG A 292 -2.73 19.31 23.42
CA ARG A 292 -2.99 18.88 22.04
C ARG A 292 -3.73 19.94 21.23
N ILE A 293 -4.80 20.51 21.80
CA ILE A 293 -5.56 21.59 21.17
C ILE A 293 -4.65 22.79 20.94
N LYS A 294 -3.84 23.13 21.95
CA LYS A 294 -2.85 24.21 21.87
C LYS A 294 -1.82 23.99 20.77
N ALA A 295 -1.28 22.76 20.64
CA ALA A 295 -0.34 22.37 19.59
C ALA A 295 -0.96 22.49 18.18
N ILE A 296 -2.18 22.01 17.98
CA ILE A 296 -2.90 22.14 16.69
C ILE A 296 -3.10 23.61 16.31
N ILE A 297 -3.49 24.44 17.27
CA ILE A 297 -3.65 25.87 17.02
C ILE A 297 -2.32 26.53 16.66
N SER A 298 -1.22 26.12 17.31
CA SER A 298 0.12 26.67 17.04
C SER A 298 0.65 26.31 15.65
N GLN A 299 0.26 25.15 15.12
CA GLN A 299 0.66 24.65 13.79
C GLN A 299 -0.28 25.15 12.66
N THR A 300 -1.43 25.74 13.02
CA THR A 300 -2.39 26.23 12.04
C THR A 300 -2.02 27.65 11.61
N LEU A 301 -1.75 27.82 10.31
CA LEU A 301 -1.58 29.15 9.71
C LEU A 301 -2.95 29.79 9.51
N GLY A 302 -3.25 30.86 10.26
CA GLY A 302 -4.48 31.61 10.12
C GLY A 302 -5.57 31.21 11.13
N LYS A 303 -6.83 31.20 10.68
CA LYS A 303 -8.00 30.96 11.53
C LYS A 303 -8.31 29.48 11.66
N ILE A 304 -8.69 29.02 12.86
CA ILE A 304 -9.20 27.69 13.12
C ILE A 304 -10.57 27.78 13.82
N SER A 305 -11.55 27.02 13.36
CA SER A 305 -12.86 26.95 13.99
C SER A 305 -12.92 25.78 15.01
N LYS A 306 -13.98 25.82 15.85
CA LYS A 306 -14.28 24.70 16.75
C LYS A 306 -14.55 23.42 15.98
N LYS A 307 -15.20 23.49 14.81
CA LYS A 307 -15.48 22.34 13.95
C LYS A 307 -14.18 21.71 13.45
N ASP A 308 -13.23 22.50 12.98
CA ASP A 308 -11.92 21.99 12.52
C ASP A 308 -11.17 21.27 13.65
N LEU A 309 -11.25 21.76 14.88
CA LEU A 309 -10.66 21.08 16.03
C LEU A 309 -11.35 19.76 16.37
N MET A 310 -12.68 19.69 16.25
CA MET A 310 -13.42 18.44 16.45
C MET A 310 -13.08 17.41 15.38
N GLU A 311 -12.91 17.80 14.14
CA GLU A 311 -12.50 16.93 13.05
C GLU A 311 -11.05 16.39 13.24
N ARG A 312 -10.13 17.25 13.72
CA ARG A 312 -8.73 16.88 13.98
C ARG A 312 -8.52 16.10 15.28
N CYS A 313 -9.46 16.21 16.23
CA CYS A 313 -9.41 15.55 17.54
C CYS A 313 -10.74 14.85 17.86
N PRO A 314 -11.12 13.79 17.12
CA PRO A 314 -12.41 13.12 17.30
C PRO A 314 -12.57 12.43 18.67
N ASP A 315 -11.46 12.17 19.38
CA ASP A 315 -11.41 11.60 20.73
C ASP A 315 -11.55 12.62 21.85
N ILE A 316 -11.57 13.92 21.53
CA ILE A 316 -11.76 15.01 22.50
C ILE A 316 -13.21 15.49 22.44
N SER A 317 -13.91 15.41 23.59
CA SER A 317 -15.28 15.88 23.64
C SER A 317 -15.40 17.39 23.35
N GLN A 318 -16.50 17.80 22.71
CA GLN A 318 -16.78 19.19 22.42
C GLN A 318 -16.64 20.10 23.65
N GLY A 319 -17.14 19.67 24.80
CA GLY A 319 -17.03 20.43 26.05
C GLY A 319 -15.59 20.64 26.52
N THR A 320 -14.69 19.69 26.25
CA THR A 320 -13.26 19.86 26.55
C THR A 320 -12.61 20.85 25.59
N ILE A 321 -12.95 20.78 24.29
CA ILE A 321 -12.47 21.76 23.31
C ILE A 321 -12.92 23.18 23.69
N GLU A 322 -14.19 23.38 24.03
CA GLU A 322 -14.73 24.67 24.41
C GLU A 322 -14.07 25.28 25.69
N ARG A 323 -13.87 24.41 26.72
CA ARG A 323 -13.15 24.82 27.92
C ARG A 323 -11.72 25.22 27.64
N THR A 324 -11.02 24.45 26.83
CA THR A 324 -9.64 24.76 26.47
C THR A 324 -9.53 26.03 25.65
N LEU A 325 -10.39 26.23 24.64
CA LEU A 325 -10.42 27.47 23.87
C LEU A 325 -10.69 28.68 24.77
N SER A 326 -11.62 28.55 25.73
CA SER A 326 -11.92 29.62 26.69
C SER A 326 -10.73 29.93 27.60
N SER A 327 -9.98 28.92 28.04
CA SER A 327 -8.74 29.08 28.82
C SER A 327 -7.67 29.81 28.00
N LEU A 328 -7.40 29.33 26.78
CA LEU A 328 -6.40 29.92 25.90
C LEU A 328 -6.70 31.38 25.50
N VAL A 329 -7.99 31.75 25.40
CA VAL A 329 -8.42 33.16 25.21
C VAL A 329 -8.12 33.97 26.46
N LYS A 330 -8.45 33.48 27.69
CA LYS A 330 -8.15 34.14 28.95
C LYS A 330 -6.65 34.29 29.18
N GLU A 331 -5.85 33.31 28.80
CA GLU A 331 -4.39 33.34 28.87
C GLU A 331 -3.78 34.32 27.82
N GLY A 332 -4.59 34.85 26.92
CA GLY A 332 -4.11 35.69 25.82
C GLY A 332 -3.31 34.98 24.77
N TYR A 333 -3.34 33.64 24.74
CA TYR A 333 -2.63 32.83 23.74
C TYR A 333 -3.31 32.85 22.37
N ILE A 334 -4.63 32.93 22.32
CA ILE A 334 -5.44 33.05 21.11
C ILE A 334 -6.43 34.22 21.22
N ILE A 335 -6.85 34.71 20.05
CA ILE A 335 -7.90 35.73 19.93
C ILE A 335 -9.12 35.11 19.28
N LYS A 336 -10.29 35.32 19.85
CA LYS A 336 -11.57 34.96 19.26
C LYS A 336 -11.97 35.99 18.19
N VAL A 337 -12.30 35.50 16.97
CA VAL A 337 -12.70 36.35 15.83
C VAL A 337 -14.05 35.86 15.31
N GLY A 338 -14.95 36.83 15.00
CA GLY A 338 -16.30 36.50 14.56
C GLY A 338 -17.26 36.18 15.69
N SER A 339 -18.54 35.97 15.35
CA SER A 339 -19.62 35.65 16.29
C SER A 339 -20.52 34.53 15.75
N GLY A 340 -21.24 33.84 16.65
CA GLY A 340 -22.16 32.76 16.27
C GLY A 340 -21.46 31.61 15.50
N PRO A 341 -22.06 31.07 14.43
CA PRO A 341 -21.50 30.00 13.64
C PRO A 341 -20.18 30.34 12.97
N ALA A 342 -19.87 31.60 12.71
CA ALA A 342 -18.64 32.10 12.10
C ALA A 342 -17.49 32.31 13.10
N THR A 343 -17.64 31.88 14.35
CA THR A 343 -16.59 32.02 15.37
C THR A 343 -15.35 31.18 14.99
N ALA A 344 -14.20 31.85 14.95
CA ALA A 344 -12.89 31.25 14.76
C ALA A 344 -11.88 31.81 15.77
N TYR A 345 -10.73 31.20 15.85
CA TYR A 345 -9.64 31.53 16.76
C TYR A 345 -8.35 31.69 15.98
N ILE A 346 -7.54 32.70 16.39
CA ILE A 346 -6.25 33.00 15.78
C ILE A 346 -5.22 33.05 16.91
N ARG A 347 -4.04 32.47 16.67
CA ARG A 347 -2.91 32.61 17.59
C ARG A 347 -2.51 34.10 17.66
N LYS A 348 -2.36 34.59 18.87
CA LYS A 348 -1.79 35.93 19.09
C LYS A 348 -0.29 35.85 18.86
N GLN A 349 0.24 36.64 17.95
CA GLN A 349 1.69 36.75 17.71
C GLN A 349 2.38 37.39 18.92
#